data_b0db0d4506e865cc132e04951ea13c3f
#
_entry.id   b0db0d4506e865cc132e04951ea13c3f
#
_cell.length_a   1.000
_cell.length_b   1.000
_cell.length_c   1.000
_cell.angle_alpha   90.00
_cell.angle_beta   90.00
_cell.angle_gamma   90.00
#
_symmetry.space_group_name_H-M   'P 1'
#
loop_
_entity.id
_entity.type
_entity.pdbx_description
1 polymer ?
#
loop_
_entity_poly.entity_id
_entity_poly.type
_entity_poly.pdbx_seq_one_letter_code
_entity_poly.pdbx_strand_id
1 'polypeptide(L)'
;MNSLLFDSFALLRFFQKEPGGDKVRDLIRRAIDGETPRLINAMNLGELIYITQRRFGDQKKLEMLAHIHRMEFTILPCPNDLIFRAAELKARYPISYADAFALASAMEHGATLVTGDPEFRKVEHLVGIVWV
;
A
#
# COMPACT_ATOMS: atom_id res chain seq x y z
N MET A 1 -6.30 -13.84 -11.81
CA MET A 1 -6.48 -13.42 -10.41
C MET A 1 -6.07 -11.97 -10.24
N ASN A 2 -6.83 -11.23 -9.46
CA ASN A 2 -6.56 -9.82 -9.29
C ASN A 2 -5.28 -9.58 -8.48
N SER A 3 -4.59 -8.50 -8.81
CA SER A 3 -3.44 -8.06 -8.05
C SER A 3 -3.86 -7.51 -6.67
N LEU A 4 -2.91 -7.46 -5.75
CA LEU A 4 -3.08 -6.86 -4.43
C LEU A 4 -2.25 -5.57 -4.38
N LEU A 5 -2.86 -4.49 -3.96
CA LEU A 5 -2.16 -3.22 -3.74
C LEU A 5 -2.14 -2.95 -2.24
N PHE A 6 -0.94 -2.83 -1.68
CA PHE A 6 -0.74 -2.59 -0.26
C PHE A 6 -0.48 -1.10 -0.03
N ASP A 7 -1.17 -0.51 0.92
CA ASP A 7 -0.85 0.87 1.32
C ASP A 7 0.29 0.87 2.36
N SER A 8 0.77 2.05 2.72
CA SER A 8 1.84 2.19 3.71
C SER A 8 1.41 1.65 5.08
N PHE A 9 0.15 1.83 5.44
CA PHE A 9 -0.41 1.40 6.72
C PHE A 9 -0.28 -0.12 6.91
N ALA A 10 -0.67 -0.89 5.89
CA ALA A 10 -0.58 -2.35 5.93
C ALA A 10 0.86 -2.83 6.09
N LEU A 11 1.78 -2.26 5.31
CA LEU A 11 3.18 -2.66 5.38
C LEU A 11 3.87 -2.20 6.67
N LEU A 12 3.48 -1.05 7.22
CA LEU A 12 3.97 -0.63 8.54
C LEU A 12 3.59 -1.65 9.60
N ARG A 13 2.35 -2.13 9.61
CA ARG A 13 1.93 -3.17 10.55
C ARG A 13 2.78 -4.43 10.44
N PHE A 14 3.10 -4.83 9.22
CA PHE A 14 3.94 -5.99 8.97
C PHE A 14 5.37 -5.78 9.48
N PHE A 15 6.02 -4.67 9.09
CA PHE A 15 7.41 -4.42 9.45
C PHE A 15 7.59 -4.08 10.93
N GLN A 16 6.62 -3.43 11.55
CA GLN A 16 6.68 -3.05 12.96
C GLN A 16 6.05 -4.09 13.89
N LYS A 17 5.62 -5.22 13.34
CA LYS A 17 5.02 -6.33 14.09
C LYS A 17 3.84 -5.89 14.95
N GLU A 18 3.01 -5.02 14.37
CA GLU A 18 1.81 -4.52 15.03
C GLU A 18 0.61 -5.44 14.76
N PRO A 19 -0.50 -5.28 15.52
CA PRO A 19 -1.72 -6.06 15.25
C PRO A 19 -2.17 -5.94 13.80
N GLY A 20 -2.46 -7.07 13.17
CA GLY A 20 -2.78 -7.13 11.73
C GLY A 20 -1.57 -7.47 10.86
N GLY A 21 -0.34 -7.31 11.36
CA GLY A 21 0.87 -7.63 10.61
C GLY A 21 0.98 -9.09 10.19
N ASP A 22 0.50 -10.00 11.02
CA ASP A 22 0.48 -11.43 10.69
C ASP A 22 -0.44 -11.72 9.50
N LYS A 23 -1.57 -11.04 9.43
CA LYS A 23 -2.50 -11.18 8.31
C LYS A 23 -1.89 -10.65 7.02
N VAL A 24 -1.16 -9.54 7.10
CA VAL A 24 -0.41 -8.99 5.95
C VAL A 24 0.63 -10.00 5.48
N ARG A 25 1.40 -10.56 6.41
CA ARG A 25 2.41 -11.60 6.07
C ARG A 25 1.77 -12.77 5.34
N ASP A 26 0.65 -13.28 5.82
CA ASP A 26 -0.03 -14.43 5.22
C ASP A 26 -0.57 -14.09 3.82
N LEU A 27 -1.08 -12.87 3.63
CA LEU A 27 -1.51 -12.40 2.32
C LEU A 27 -0.34 -12.34 1.33
N ILE A 28 0.80 -11.82 1.77
CA ILE A 28 2.01 -11.75 0.92
C ILE A 28 2.45 -13.15 0.54
N ARG A 29 2.53 -14.09 1.50
CA ARG A 29 2.93 -15.47 1.24
C ARG A 29 2.01 -16.14 0.23
N ARG A 30 0.71 -16.01 0.41
CA ARG A 30 -0.27 -16.58 -0.51
C ARG A 30 -0.19 -15.95 -1.89
N ALA A 31 0.08 -14.65 -1.96
CA ALA A 31 0.25 -13.97 -3.23
C ALA A 31 1.50 -14.45 -3.96
N ILE A 32 2.61 -14.65 -3.24
CA ILE A 32 3.83 -15.20 -3.83
C ILE A 32 3.59 -16.60 -4.36
N ASP A 33 3.00 -17.48 -3.57
CA ASP A 33 2.73 -18.87 -3.95
C ASP A 33 1.78 -18.95 -5.15
N GLY A 34 0.79 -18.08 -5.22
CA GLY A 34 -0.18 -18.04 -6.30
C GLY A 34 0.22 -17.14 -7.47
N GLU A 35 1.42 -16.60 -7.44
CA GLU A 35 1.92 -15.68 -8.47
C GLU A 35 1.01 -14.46 -8.67
N THR A 36 0.31 -14.04 -7.63
CA THR A 36 -0.52 -12.83 -7.64
C THR A 36 0.39 -11.61 -7.49
N PRO A 37 0.31 -10.64 -8.42
CA PRO A 37 1.13 -9.42 -8.31
C PRO A 37 0.89 -8.67 -7.00
N ARG A 38 1.98 -8.21 -6.39
CA ARG A 38 2.00 -7.40 -5.18
C ARG A 38 2.46 -6.01 -5.58
N LEU A 39 1.58 -5.04 -5.40
CA LEU A 39 1.80 -3.68 -5.85
C LEU A 39 1.88 -2.72 -4.67
N ILE A 40 2.71 -1.70 -4.81
CA ILE A 40 2.72 -0.55 -3.91
C ILE A 40 2.93 0.71 -4.74
N ASN A 41 2.17 1.75 -4.45
CA ASN A 41 2.37 3.04 -5.11
C ASN A 41 3.64 3.70 -4.56
N ALA A 42 4.42 4.36 -5.43
CA ALA A 42 5.66 5.01 -5.03
C ALA A 42 5.47 6.05 -3.93
N MET A 43 4.34 6.75 -3.89
CA MET A 43 4.03 7.71 -2.82
C MET A 43 3.91 6.99 -1.46
N ASN A 44 3.22 5.87 -1.44
CA ASN A 44 3.06 5.07 -0.22
C ASN A 44 4.40 4.45 0.21
N LEU A 45 5.23 4.03 -0.75
CA LEU A 45 6.58 3.57 -0.42
C LEU A 45 7.41 4.70 0.18
N GLY A 46 7.29 5.91 -0.36
CA GLY A 46 7.94 7.09 0.21
C GLY A 46 7.58 7.34 1.66
N GLU A 47 6.29 7.20 2.02
CA GLU A 47 5.85 7.29 3.40
C GLU A 47 6.52 6.21 4.27
N LEU A 48 6.54 4.99 3.78
CA LEU A 48 7.16 3.86 4.48
C LEU A 48 8.64 4.14 4.73
N ILE A 49 9.33 4.69 3.75
CA ILE A 49 10.74 5.05 3.84
C ILE A 49 10.97 6.09 4.95
N TYR A 50 10.28 7.23 4.89
CA TYR A 50 10.58 8.29 5.85
C TYR A 50 10.13 7.95 7.27
N ILE A 51 9.02 7.24 7.43
CA ILE A 51 8.55 6.81 8.75
C ILE A 51 9.56 5.84 9.37
N THR A 52 10.00 4.85 8.62
CA THR A 52 10.96 3.85 9.09
C THR A 52 12.30 4.49 9.42
N GLN A 53 12.82 5.35 8.56
CA GLN A 53 14.09 6.03 8.77
C GLN A 53 14.04 6.95 9.97
N ARG A 54 12.96 7.71 10.14
CA ARG A 54 12.80 8.63 11.27
C ARG A 54 12.71 7.91 12.60
N ARG A 55 12.02 6.76 12.65
CA ARG A 55 11.80 6.00 13.89
C ARG A 55 12.96 5.07 14.23
N PHE A 56 13.56 4.43 13.25
CA PHE A 56 14.50 3.32 13.48
C PHE A 56 15.88 3.52 12.82
N GLY A 57 16.05 4.57 12.04
CA GLY A 57 17.35 4.93 11.45
C GLY A 57 17.57 4.35 10.04
N ASP A 58 18.73 4.72 9.47
CA ASP A 58 19.05 4.41 8.08
C ASP A 58 19.19 2.91 7.82
N GLN A 59 19.77 2.17 8.76
CA GLN A 59 19.98 0.72 8.59
C GLN A 59 18.63 -0.01 8.47
N LYS A 60 17.68 0.32 9.33
CA LYS A 60 16.35 -0.30 9.27
C LYS A 60 15.61 0.05 7.99
N LYS A 61 15.78 1.27 7.50
CA LYS A 61 15.21 1.67 6.21
C LYS A 61 15.78 0.80 5.09
N LEU A 62 17.09 0.58 5.05
CA LEU A 62 17.73 -0.25 4.03
C LEU A 62 17.27 -1.72 4.11
N GLU A 63 17.16 -2.25 5.32
CA GLU A 63 16.64 -3.61 5.53
C GLU A 63 15.21 -3.76 5.02
N MET A 64 14.37 -2.77 5.29
CA MET A 64 12.97 -2.75 4.83
C MET A 64 12.90 -2.75 3.30
N LEU A 65 13.69 -1.89 2.64
CA LEU A 65 13.71 -1.83 1.18
C LEU A 65 14.21 -3.14 0.56
N ALA A 66 15.24 -3.75 1.15
CA ALA A 66 15.73 -5.04 0.70
C ALA A 66 14.65 -6.13 0.84
N HIS A 67 13.88 -6.09 1.92
CA HIS A 67 12.80 -7.04 2.17
C HIS A 67 11.67 -6.89 1.12
N ILE A 68 11.28 -5.66 0.84
CA ILE A 68 10.27 -5.37 -0.21
C ILE A 68 10.74 -5.91 -1.56
N HIS A 69 12.02 -5.72 -1.88
CA HIS A 69 12.60 -6.24 -3.11
C HIS A 69 12.53 -7.78 -3.16
N ARG A 70 12.92 -8.45 -2.06
CA ARG A 70 12.87 -9.91 -1.99
C ARG A 70 11.47 -10.49 -2.10
N MET A 71 10.46 -9.75 -1.64
CA MET A 71 9.06 -10.16 -1.76
C MET A 71 8.48 -9.84 -3.15
N GLU A 72 9.30 -9.33 -4.05
CA GLU A 72 8.96 -9.05 -5.44
C GLU A 72 7.75 -8.12 -5.59
N PHE A 73 7.73 -7.03 -4.82
CA PHE A 73 6.74 -5.99 -5.01
C PHE A 73 7.03 -5.18 -6.28
N THR A 74 5.98 -4.87 -7.01
CA THR A 74 6.05 -3.91 -8.11
C THR A 74 5.76 -2.52 -7.56
N ILE A 75 6.68 -1.60 -7.74
CA ILE A 75 6.52 -0.20 -7.33
C ILE A 75 5.87 0.56 -8.49
N LEU A 76 4.66 1.04 -8.26
CA LEU A 76 3.92 1.77 -9.29
C LEU A 76 4.34 3.24 -9.29
N PRO A 77 4.70 3.79 -10.44
CA PRO A 77 5.07 5.21 -10.54
C PRO A 77 3.84 6.10 -10.36
N CYS A 78 4.09 7.40 -10.19
CA CYS A 78 3.05 8.42 -10.06
C CYS A 78 3.11 9.38 -11.26
N PRO A 79 2.66 8.96 -12.45
CA PRO A 79 2.59 9.87 -13.58
C PRO A 79 1.54 10.95 -13.36
N ASN A 80 1.57 12.01 -14.16
CA ASN A 80 0.67 13.14 -14.00
C ASN A 80 -0.80 12.72 -13.93
N ASP A 81 -1.22 11.81 -14.78
CA ASP A 81 -2.61 11.33 -14.82
C ASP A 81 -3.04 10.74 -13.48
N LEU A 82 -2.18 9.97 -12.83
CA LEU A 82 -2.48 9.37 -11.54
C LEU A 82 -2.56 10.44 -10.45
N ILE A 83 -1.64 11.41 -10.47
CA ILE A 83 -1.63 12.51 -9.51
C ILE A 83 -2.95 13.30 -9.62
N PHE A 84 -3.35 13.62 -10.84
CA PHE A 84 -4.59 14.37 -11.07
C PHE A 84 -5.82 13.58 -10.61
N ARG A 85 -5.84 12.27 -10.88
CA ARG A 85 -6.91 11.40 -10.42
C ARG A 85 -6.99 11.35 -8.89
N ALA A 86 -5.84 11.18 -8.23
CA ALA A 86 -5.77 11.19 -6.77
C ALA A 86 -6.26 12.51 -6.18
N ALA A 87 -5.91 13.63 -6.81
CA ALA A 87 -6.36 14.96 -6.39
C ALA A 87 -7.89 15.09 -6.48
N GLU A 88 -8.49 14.59 -7.56
CA GLU A 88 -9.94 14.59 -7.73
C GLU A 88 -10.64 13.74 -6.67
N LEU A 89 -10.09 12.57 -6.36
CA LEU A 89 -10.62 11.70 -5.32
C LEU A 89 -10.55 12.36 -3.94
N LYS A 90 -9.41 13.00 -3.62
CA LYS A 90 -9.28 13.73 -2.38
C LYS A 90 -10.27 14.92 -2.29
N ALA A 91 -10.57 15.56 -3.41
CA ALA A 91 -11.53 16.65 -3.43
C ALA A 91 -12.95 16.18 -3.10
N ARG A 92 -13.29 14.95 -3.49
CA ARG A 92 -14.63 14.36 -3.29
C ARG A 92 -14.80 13.66 -1.96
N TYR A 93 -13.72 13.08 -1.42
CA TYR A 93 -13.80 12.23 -0.23
C TYR A 93 -12.83 12.71 0.83
N PRO A 94 -13.22 12.63 2.13
CA PRO A 94 -12.37 13.10 3.23
C PRO A 94 -11.29 12.05 3.59
N ILE A 95 -10.39 11.80 2.67
CA ILE A 95 -9.25 10.90 2.84
C ILE A 95 -7.96 11.70 2.70
N SER A 96 -6.84 11.18 3.25
CA SER A 96 -5.54 11.82 3.08
C SER A 96 -5.09 11.74 1.62
N TYR A 97 -4.13 12.59 1.24
CA TYR A 97 -3.62 12.56 -0.13
C TYR A 97 -2.90 11.25 -0.43
N ALA A 98 -2.14 10.74 0.53
CA ALA A 98 -1.48 9.45 0.38
C ALA A 98 -2.49 8.31 0.16
N ASP A 99 -3.60 8.31 0.92
CA ASP A 99 -4.67 7.34 0.73
C ASP A 99 -5.33 7.49 -0.64
N ALA A 100 -5.44 8.72 -1.14
CA ALA A 100 -5.99 8.97 -2.47
C ALA A 100 -5.10 8.38 -3.57
N PHE A 101 -3.77 8.40 -3.39
CA PHE A 101 -2.84 7.74 -4.32
C PHE A 101 -3.03 6.21 -4.31
N ALA A 102 -3.18 5.62 -3.14
CA ALA A 102 -3.43 4.18 -3.02
C ALA A 102 -4.76 3.82 -3.70
N LEU A 103 -5.81 4.59 -3.42
CA LEU A 103 -7.13 4.36 -4.02
C LEU A 103 -7.09 4.49 -5.54
N ALA A 104 -6.50 5.55 -6.06
CA ALA A 104 -6.38 5.77 -7.50
C ALA A 104 -5.62 4.63 -8.19
N SER A 105 -4.52 4.19 -7.57
CA SER A 105 -3.71 3.08 -8.09
C SER A 105 -4.50 1.77 -8.13
N ALA A 106 -5.24 1.47 -7.06
CA ALA A 106 -6.06 0.26 -7.00
C ALA A 106 -7.15 0.28 -8.07
N MET A 107 -7.81 1.42 -8.25
CA MET A 107 -8.84 1.57 -9.27
C MET A 107 -8.28 1.41 -10.68
N GLU A 108 -7.14 2.04 -10.96
CA GLU A 108 -6.51 1.98 -12.29
C GLU A 108 -6.07 0.56 -12.65
N HIS A 109 -5.55 -0.18 -11.70
CA HIS A 109 -5.04 -1.54 -11.94
C HIS A 109 -6.07 -2.64 -11.68
N GLY A 110 -7.29 -2.29 -11.29
CA GLY A 110 -8.29 -3.28 -10.92
C GLY A 110 -7.81 -4.17 -9.76
N ALA A 111 -7.00 -3.61 -8.87
CA ALA A 111 -6.40 -4.34 -7.76
C ALA A 111 -7.30 -4.29 -6.52
N THR A 112 -7.16 -5.30 -5.66
CA THR A 112 -7.74 -5.28 -4.33
C THR A 112 -6.82 -4.51 -3.40
N LEU A 113 -7.35 -3.53 -2.69
CA LEU A 113 -6.59 -2.72 -1.74
C LEU A 113 -6.45 -3.47 -0.41
N VAL A 114 -5.23 -3.59 0.08
CA VAL A 114 -4.94 -4.17 1.40
C VAL A 114 -4.59 -3.03 2.35
N THR A 115 -5.43 -2.81 3.36
CA THR A 115 -5.27 -1.69 4.29
C THR A 115 -5.87 -2.02 5.65
N GLY A 116 -5.39 -1.32 6.68
CA GLY A 116 -6.02 -1.30 8.00
C GLY A 116 -6.50 0.10 8.39
N ASP A 117 -6.37 1.07 7.49
CA ASP A 117 -6.77 2.46 7.76
C ASP A 117 -8.28 2.60 7.67
N PRO A 118 -8.97 2.97 8.78
CA PRO A 118 -10.42 3.12 8.78
C PRO A 118 -10.94 4.21 7.85
N GLU A 119 -10.11 5.15 7.41
CA GLU A 119 -10.52 6.17 6.44
C GLU A 119 -11.04 5.55 5.14
N PHE A 120 -10.53 4.37 4.77
CA PHE A 120 -10.97 3.70 3.55
C PHE A 120 -12.41 3.19 3.58
N ARG A 121 -13.05 3.16 4.75
CA ARG A 121 -14.49 2.83 4.81
C ARG A 121 -15.34 3.82 4.03
N LYS A 122 -14.90 5.06 3.92
CA LYS A 122 -15.60 6.13 3.20
C LYS A 122 -15.61 5.93 1.69
N VAL A 123 -14.72 5.07 1.18
CA VAL A 123 -14.54 4.82 -0.25
C VAL A 123 -14.61 3.33 -0.61
N GLU A 124 -15.08 2.49 0.32
CA GLU A 124 -15.11 1.03 0.10
C GLU A 124 -16.06 0.61 -1.03
N HIS A 125 -16.96 1.49 -1.45
CA HIS A 125 -17.83 1.25 -2.61
C HIS A 125 -17.10 1.41 -3.95
N LEU A 126 -15.89 1.98 -3.96
CA LEU A 126 -15.12 2.26 -5.17
C LEU A 126 -14.11 1.15 -5.50
N VAL A 127 -13.75 0.33 -4.54
CA VAL A 127 -12.65 -0.63 -4.69
C VAL A 127 -12.86 -1.82 -3.75
N GLY A 128 -12.40 -2.99 -4.16
CA GLY A 128 -12.37 -4.15 -3.27
C GLY A 128 -11.31 -3.95 -2.18
N ILE A 129 -11.63 -4.27 -0.93
CA ILE A 129 -10.72 -4.08 0.20
C ILE A 129 -10.57 -5.38 0.98
N VAL A 130 -9.32 -5.71 1.32
CA VAL A 130 -8.99 -6.71 2.34
C VAL A 130 -8.50 -5.93 3.56
N TRP A 131 -9.26 -6.04 4.64
CA TRP A 131 -8.93 -5.35 5.90
C TRP A 131 -7.94 -6.17 6.72
N VAL A 132 -6.92 -5.50 7.21
CA VAL A 132 -5.86 -6.13 8.05
C VAL A 132 -5.70 -5.46 9.41
#